data_8cb77f4de7652dd2b6ce1b35010c0781
#
_entry.id   8cb77f4de7652dd2b6ce1b35010c0781
#
_cell.length_a   1.000
_cell.length_b   1.000
_cell.length_c   1.000
_cell.angle_alpha   90.00
_cell.angle_beta   90.00
_cell.angle_gamma   90.00
#
_symmetry.space_group_name_H-M   'P 1'
#
loop_
_entity.id
_entity.type
_entity.pdbx_description
1 polymer ?
#
loop_
_entity_poly.entity_id
_entity_poly.type
_entity_poly.pdbx_seq_one_letter_code
_entity_poly.pdbx_strand_id
1 'polypeptide(L)'
;MLERARAAVPEAALVRGDLTALPVGTDSVDLAVCALALEHVPALLEPIRELARVLRPGGRLVISDTHPVLSALGIAAYFRAADGSSGFVRNHRHLHGQYLDAFAETGLDVRRCLEPRIGPAEVGMQAVAARVVPDAAAAAYLGLPAALVWDLVRR
;
A
#
# COMPACT_ATOMS: atom_id res chain seq x y z
N MET A 1 -7.30 -11.75 -11.22
CA MET A 1 -6.11 -11.53 -10.37
C MET A 1 -5.41 -12.83 -10.01
N LEU A 2 -6.05 -13.78 -9.34
CA LEU A 2 -5.40 -15.04 -8.88
C LEU A 2 -4.78 -15.88 -10.01
N GLU A 3 -5.39 -15.94 -11.19
CA GLU A 3 -4.81 -16.64 -12.36
C GLU A 3 -3.48 -16.03 -12.80
N ARG A 4 -3.40 -14.70 -12.86
CA ARG A 4 -2.14 -14.00 -13.17
C ARG A 4 -1.09 -14.20 -12.09
N ALA A 5 -1.49 -14.16 -10.81
CA ALA A 5 -0.59 -14.43 -9.70
C ALA A 5 -0.05 -15.85 -9.75
N ARG A 6 -0.90 -16.85 -10.04
CA ARG A 6 -0.48 -18.25 -10.18
C ARG A 6 0.49 -18.46 -11.34
N ALA A 7 0.32 -17.72 -12.43
CA ALA A 7 1.25 -17.77 -13.57
C ALA A 7 2.59 -17.10 -13.25
N ALA A 8 2.59 -16.05 -12.42
CA ALA A 8 3.79 -15.30 -12.08
C ALA A 8 4.61 -15.97 -10.96
N VAL A 9 3.94 -16.63 -10.00
CA VAL A 9 4.59 -17.26 -8.82
C VAL A 9 3.91 -18.61 -8.59
N PRO A 10 4.20 -19.63 -9.42
CA PRO A 10 3.50 -20.92 -9.38
C PRO A 10 3.72 -21.70 -8.08
N GLU A 11 4.82 -21.47 -7.37
CA GLU A 11 5.15 -22.07 -6.07
C GLU A 11 4.41 -21.43 -4.87
N ALA A 12 3.76 -20.28 -5.06
CA ALA A 12 3.05 -19.62 -3.98
C ALA A 12 1.70 -20.28 -3.70
N ALA A 13 1.40 -20.48 -2.42
CA ALA A 13 0.05 -20.85 -1.96
C ALA A 13 -0.86 -19.62 -2.07
N LEU A 14 -1.72 -19.61 -3.09
CA LEU A 14 -2.65 -18.50 -3.34
C LEU A 14 -4.00 -18.77 -2.71
N VAL A 15 -4.44 -17.88 -1.85
CA VAL A 15 -5.73 -17.96 -1.14
C VAL A 15 -6.54 -16.70 -1.45
N ARG A 16 -7.86 -16.88 -1.62
CA ARG A 16 -8.80 -15.75 -1.67
C ARG A 16 -9.23 -15.41 -0.25
N GLY A 17 -9.09 -14.15 0.15
CA GLY A 17 -9.48 -13.67 1.47
C GLY A 17 -9.93 -12.22 1.43
N ASP A 18 -10.43 -11.75 2.57
CA ASP A 18 -10.71 -10.35 2.86
C ASP A 18 -9.66 -9.85 3.85
N LEU A 19 -9.22 -8.59 3.70
CA LEU A 19 -8.24 -7.97 4.62
C LEU A 19 -8.77 -7.85 6.05
N THR A 20 -10.09 -7.83 6.22
CA THR A 20 -10.74 -7.76 7.54
C THR A 20 -11.02 -9.15 8.15
N ALA A 21 -10.73 -10.22 7.40
CA ALA A 21 -10.92 -11.62 7.83
C ALA A 21 -9.96 -12.53 7.03
N LEU A 22 -8.67 -12.46 7.35
CA LEU A 22 -7.66 -13.24 6.64
C LEU A 22 -7.82 -14.75 6.92
N PRO A 23 -7.85 -15.60 5.88
CA PRO A 23 -7.93 -17.05 6.01
C PRO A 23 -6.57 -17.65 6.42
N VAL A 24 -5.97 -17.09 7.44
CA VAL A 24 -4.65 -17.44 7.99
C VAL A 24 -4.81 -17.56 9.50
N GLY A 25 -4.22 -18.59 10.09
CA GLY A 25 -4.31 -18.85 11.52
C GLY A 25 -3.69 -17.75 12.37
N THR A 26 -4.18 -17.58 13.60
CA THR A 26 -3.56 -16.70 14.59
C THR A 26 -2.16 -17.21 14.93
N ASP A 27 -1.20 -16.28 15.15
CA ASP A 27 0.18 -16.58 15.54
C ASP A 27 0.88 -17.61 14.61
N SER A 28 0.63 -17.53 13.32
CA SER A 28 1.07 -18.56 12.36
C SER A 28 2.22 -18.14 11.44
N VAL A 29 2.49 -16.83 11.32
CA VAL A 29 3.51 -16.32 10.41
C VAL A 29 4.55 -15.46 11.15
N ASP A 30 5.78 -15.45 10.67
CA ASP A 30 6.88 -14.66 11.23
C ASP A 30 7.02 -13.29 10.51
N LEU A 31 6.54 -13.23 9.26
CA LEU A 31 6.56 -12.02 8.44
C LEU A 31 5.27 -11.92 7.63
N ALA A 32 4.67 -10.74 7.65
CA ALA A 32 3.59 -10.36 6.75
C ALA A 32 3.99 -9.11 5.95
N VAL A 33 3.54 -9.06 4.70
CA VAL A 33 3.72 -7.89 3.82
C VAL A 33 2.36 -7.50 3.27
N CYS A 34 2.00 -6.22 3.43
CA CYS A 34 0.78 -5.64 2.86
C CYS A 34 1.19 -4.48 1.97
N ALA A 35 1.07 -4.65 0.65
CA ALA A 35 1.53 -3.67 -0.31
C ALA A 35 0.38 -3.15 -1.17
N LEU A 36 0.22 -1.82 -1.22
CA LEU A 36 -0.77 -1.10 -2.04
C LEU A 36 -2.20 -1.64 -1.87
N ALA A 37 -2.59 -1.91 -0.64
CA ALA A 37 -3.88 -2.53 -0.34
C ALA A 37 -4.70 -1.74 0.69
N LEU A 38 -4.08 -1.19 1.73
CA LEU A 38 -4.79 -0.46 2.78
C LEU A 38 -5.36 0.87 2.28
N GLU A 39 -4.73 1.48 1.28
CA GLU A 39 -5.27 2.67 0.62
C GLU A 39 -6.63 2.43 -0.05
N HIS A 40 -7.04 1.18 -0.27
CA HIS A 40 -8.32 0.84 -0.89
C HIS A 40 -9.43 0.49 0.11
N VAL A 41 -9.14 0.50 1.41
CA VAL A 41 -10.14 0.24 2.46
C VAL A 41 -10.53 1.53 3.18
N PRO A 42 -11.79 1.69 3.60
CA PRO A 42 -12.25 2.94 4.23
C PRO A 42 -11.72 3.14 5.65
N ALA A 43 -11.34 2.08 6.36
CA ALA A 43 -10.86 2.12 7.73
C ALA A 43 -9.67 1.17 7.92
N LEU A 44 -8.64 1.62 8.68
CA LEU A 44 -7.40 0.88 8.86
C LEU A 44 -7.47 -0.16 9.97
N LEU A 45 -8.27 0.06 11.00
CA LEU A 45 -8.18 -0.69 12.26
C LEU A 45 -8.39 -2.20 12.08
N GLU A 46 -9.47 -2.61 11.41
CA GLU A 46 -9.77 -4.04 11.23
C GLU A 46 -8.75 -4.78 10.35
N PRO A 47 -8.33 -4.24 9.16
CA PRO A 47 -7.27 -4.85 8.39
C PRO A 47 -5.94 -4.97 9.15
N ILE A 48 -5.56 -3.93 9.90
CA ILE A 48 -4.32 -3.93 10.67
C ILE A 48 -4.42 -4.92 11.84
N ARG A 49 -5.59 -5.05 12.48
CA ARG A 49 -5.85 -6.05 13.52
C ARG A 49 -5.66 -7.48 13.00
N GLU A 50 -6.17 -7.76 11.81
CA GLU A 50 -6.00 -9.06 11.17
C GLU A 50 -4.53 -9.34 10.79
N LEU A 51 -3.83 -8.35 10.25
CA LEU A 51 -2.40 -8.45 9.97
C LEU A 51 -1.58 -8.70 11.25
N ALA A 52 -1.93 -8.03 12.35
CA ALA A 52 -1.31 -8.27 13.64
C ALA A 52 -1.66 -9.66 14.20
N ARG A 53 -2.92 -10.09 14.08
CA ARG A 53 -3.39 -11.40 14.59
C ARG A 53 -2.62 -12.57 13.99
N VAL A 54 -2.34 -12.55 12.69
CA VAL A 54 -1.68 -13.66 12.01
C VAL A 54 -0.19 -13.77 12.33
N LEU A 55 0.45 -12.67 12.73
CA LEU A 55 1.86 -12.66 13.13
C LEU A 55 2.05 -13.36 14.49
N ARG A 56 3.16 -14.05 14.66
CA ARG A 56 3.63 -14.47 15.99
C ARG A 56 4.10 -13.27 16.81
N PRO A 57 4.10 -13.37 18.15
CA PRO A 57 4.81 -12.38 18.96
C PRO A 57 6.26 -12.22 18.49
N GLY A 58 6.73 -10.99 18.33
CA GLY A 58 8.03 -10.67 17.72
C GLY A 58 8.08 -10.75 16.20
N GLY A 59 7.00 -11.18 15.54
CA GLY A 59 6.88 -11.21 14.08
C GLY A 59 6.85 -9.82 13.46
N ARG A 60 7.23 -9.72 12.20
CA ARG A 60 7.37 -8.44 11.47
C ARG A 60 6.21 -8.21 10.50
N LEU A 61 5.77 -6.96 10.42
CA LEU A 61 4.84 -6.49 9.41
C LEU A 61 5.48 -5.36 8.61
N VAL A 62 5.47 -5.49 7.29
CA VAL A 62 5.84 -4.41 6.37
C VAL A 62 4.59 -3.98 5.62
N ILE A 63 4.24 -2.71 5.74
CA ILE A 63 3.14 -2.09 4.99
C ILE A 63 3.73 -1.07 4.03
N SER A 64 3.24 -1.03 2.80
CA SER A 64 3.54 0.05 1.86
C SER A 64 2.28 0.46 1.13
N ASP A 65 2.02 1.76 1.08
CA ASP A 65 0.89 2.35 0.36
C ASP A 65 1.35 3.59 -0.41
N THR A 66 0.53 4.07 -1.34
CA THR A 66 0.74 5.37 -1.98
C THR A 66 0.77 6.46 -0.91
N HIS A 67 1.75 7.34 -0.97
CA HIS A 67 1.85 8.40 0.03
C HIS A 67 0.59 9.30 -0.01
N PRO A 68 0.02 9.67 1.17
CA PRO A 68 -1.22 10.45 1.23
C PRO A 68 -1.15 11.81 0.51
N VAL A 69 0.04 12.39 0.37
CA VAL A 69 0.26 13.59 -0.45
C VAL A 69 -0.09 13.34 -1.91
N LEU A 70 0.32 12.22 -2.50
CA LEU A 70 0.00 11.91 -3.88
C LEU A 70 -1.50 11.65 -4.07
N SER A 71 -2.13 10.96 -3.13
CA SER A 71 -3.59 10.77 -3.13
C SER A 71 -4.34 12.10 -2.99
N ALA A 72 -3.78 13.07 -2.24
CA ALA A 72 -4.33 14.41 -2.12
C ALA A 72 -4.21 15.22 -3.43
N LEU A 73 -3.18 14.95 -4.22
CA LEU A 73 -2.99 15.53 -5.56
C LEU A 73 -3.84 14.83 -6.64
N GLY A 74 -4.70 13.88 -6.26
CA GLY A 74 -5.59 13.18 -7.17
C GLY A 74 -4.95 12.00 -7.91
N ILE A 75 -3.76 11.55 -7.48
CA ILE A 75 -3.13 10.35 -8.03
C ILE A 75 -3.88 9.13 -7.50
N ALA A 76 -4.42 8.33 -8.42
CA ALA A 76 -5.12 7.10 -8.14
C ALA A 76 -4.79 6.05 -9.19
N ALA A 77 -4.90 4.78 -8.84
CA ALA A 77 -4.77 3.70 -9.80
C ALA A 77 -5.97 3.72 -10.76
N TYR A 78 -5.71 3.79 -12.05
CA TYR A 78 -6.73 3.69 -13.08
C TYR A 78 -6.50 2.47 -13.96
N PHE A 79 -7.54 2.01 -14.60
CA PHE A 79 -7.49 0.88 -15.50
C PHE A 79 -8.31 1.15 -16.76
N ARG A 80 -7.99 0.43 -17.82
CA ARG A 80 -8.82 0.30 -19.02
C ARG A 80 -9.38 -1.11 -19.08
N ALA A 81 -10.69 -1.22 -19.14
CA ALA A 81 -11.38 -2.50 -19.28
C ALA A 81 -11.30 -3.03 -20.74
N ALA A 82 -11.64 -4.31 -20.93
CA ALA A 82 -11.57 -4.95 -22.23
C ALA A 82 -12.55 -4.35 -23.27
N ASP A 83 -13.64 -3.73 -22.81
CA ASP A 83 -14.63 -3.02 -23.63
C ASP A 83 -14.18 -1.59 -24.00
N GLY A 84 -12.96 -1.19 -23.60
CA GLY A 84 -12.41 0.14 -23.85
C GLY A 84 -12.83 1.21 -22.83
N SER A 85 -13.72 0.91 -21.91
CA SER A 85 -14.06 1.83 -20.82
C SER A 85 -12.88 2.04 -19.88
N SER A 86 -12.82 3.22 -19.24
CA SER A 86 -11.80 3.55 -18.26
C SER A 86 -12.44 3.71 -16.88
N GLY A 87 -11.77 3.23 -15.86
CA GLY A 87 -12.16 3.37 -14.48
C GLY A 87 -10.97 3.64 -13.58
N PHE A 88 -11.22 3.90 -12.32
CA PHE A 88 -10.19 4.05 -11.30
C PHE A 88 -10.56 3.27 -10.05
N VAL A 89 -9.56 2.90 -9.29
CA VAL A 89 -9.74 2.33 -7.96
C VAL A 89 -9.66 3.47 -6.95
N ARG A 90 -10.67 3.56 -6.09
CA ARG A 90 -10.72 4.62 -5.07
C ARG A 90 -9.58 4.42 -4.08
N ASN A 91 -8.82 5.48 -3.82
CA ASN A 91 -7.87 5.56 -2.72
C ASN A 91 -8.50 6.34 -1.56
N HIS A 92 -8.40 5.78 -0.36
CA HIS A 92 -8.73 6.47 0.89
C HIS A 92 -7.46 7.12 1.40
N ARG A 93 -7.55 8.40 1.78
CA ARG A 93 -6.40 9.17 2.27
C ARG A 93 -6.19 8.92 3.75
N HIS A 94 -5.43 7.89 4.07
CA HIS A 94 -5.05 7.60 5.45
C HIS A 94 -3.81 8.42 5.80
N LEU A 95 -3.93 9.31 6.79
CA LEU A 95 -2.82 10.09 7.29
C LEU A 95 -1.99 9.28 8.29
N HIS A 96 -0.75 9.70 8.52
CA HIS A 96 0.17 9.02 9.45
C HIS A 96 -0.44 8.77 10.84
N GLY A 97 -1.19 9.76 11.38
CA GLY A 97 -1.85 9.61 12.68
C GLY A 97 -2.81 8.42 12.72
N GLN A 98 -3.60 8.20 11.67
CA GLN A 98 -4.55 7.08 11.60
C GLN A 98 -3.83 5.71 11.57
N TYR A 99 -2.67 5.62 10.92
CA TYR A 99 -1.83 4.43 10.99
C TYR A 99 -1.29 4.22 12.40
N LEU A 100 -0.74 5.28 13.02
CA LEU A 100 -0.17 5.21 14.37
C LEU A 100 -1.21 4.80 15.41
N ASP A 101 -2.44 5.34 15.32
CA ASP A 101 -3.55 4.96 16.19
C ASP A 101 -3.88 3.47 16.04
N ALA A 102 -4.02 3.00 14.80
CA ALA A 102 -4.30 1.60 14.52
C ALA A 102 -3.17 0.65 14.99
N PHE A 103 -1.90 1.05 14.83
CA PHE A 103 -0.76 0.27 15.34
C PHE A 103 -0.77 0.18 16.86
N ALA A 104 -1.01 1.31 17.54
CA ALA A 104 -1.07 1.35 19.00
C ALA A 104 -2.18 0.42 19.55
N GLU A 105 -3.38 0.46 18.94
CA GLU A 105 -4.51 -0.37 19.34
C GLU A 105 -4.29 -1.87 19.08
N THR A 106 -3.46 -2.22 18.10
CA THR A 106 -3.26 -3.62 17.67
C THR A 106 -1.98 -4.25 18.19
N GLY A 107 -1.23 -3.54 19.04
CA GLY A 107 0.01 -4.06 19.63
C GLY A 107 1.18 -4.16 18.66
N LEU A 108 1.22 -3.27 17.68
CA LEU A 108 2.31 -3.14 16.71
C LEU A 108 3.21 -1.96 17.09
N ASP A 109 4.49 -2.21 17.26
CA ASP A 109 5.49 -1.18 17.51
C ASP A 109 6.17 -0.77 16.20
N VAL A 110 6.27 0.55 15.98
CA VAL A 110 6.92 1.10 14.79
C VAL A 110 8.44 1.03 14.97
N ARG A 111 9.09 0.31 14.07
CA ARG A 111 10.55 0.28 13.99
C ARG A 111 11.09 1.37 13.06
N ARG A 112 10.43 1.56 11.93
CA ARG A 112 10.82 2.54 10.91
C ARG A 112 9.58 3.02 10.16
N CYS A 113 9.62 4.31 9.79
CA CYS A 113 8.74 4.90 8.78
C CYS A 113 9.64 5.43 7.67
N LEU A 114 9.39 5.05 6.42
CA LEU A 114 10.15 5.48 5.25
C LEU A 114 9.22 6.15 4.26
N GLU A 115 9.69 7.23 3.67
CA GLU A 115 8.97 8.02 2.65
C GLU A 115 9.86 8.17 1.40
N PRO A 116 9.98 7.11 0.59
CA PRO A 116 10.74 7.17 -0.67
C PRO A 116 10.22 8.30 -1.55
N ARG A 117 11.16 9.03 -2.16
CA ARG A 117 10.82 10.23 -2.95
C ARG A 117 10.84 9.93 -4.43
N ILE A 118 10.01 10.66 -5.17
CA ILE A 118 9.99 10.63 -6.63
C ILE A 118 11.33 11.18 -7.13
N GLY A 119 12.05 10.36 -7.88
CA GLY A 119 13.27 10.74 -8.58
C GLY A 119 13.01 11.17 -10.03
N PRO A 120 14.07 11.56 -10.76
CA PRO A 120 13.95 11.98 -12.16
C PRO A 120 13.34 10.92 -13.08
N ALA A 121 13.63 9.64 -12.85
CA ALA A 121 13.10 8.53 -13.64
C ALA A 121 11.58 8.38 -13.47
N GLU A 122 11.10 8.51 -12.23
CA GLU A 122 9.68 8.35 -11.90
C GLU A 122 8.85 9.56 -12.37
N VAL A 123 9.42 10.77 -12.41
CA VAL A 123 8.73 11.96 -12.94
C VAL A 123 8.27 11.73 -14.38
N GLY A 124 9.10 11.10 -15.22
CA GLY A 124 8.77 10.77 -16.61
C GLY A 124 7.60 9.77 -16.76
N MET A 125 7.32 8.98 -15.72
CA MET A 125 6.22 8.01 -15.70
C MET A 125 4.88 8.61 -15.26
N GLN A 126 4.92 9.76 -14.58
CA GLN A 126 3.78 10.25 -13.81
C GLN A 126 2.73 11.02 -14.59
N ALA A 127 2.94 11.51 -15.80
CA ALA A 127 1.84 12.31 -16.34
C ALA A 127 1.87 12.57 -17.83
N VAL A 128 0.67 12.75 -18.37
CA VAL A 128 0.46 13.50 -19.62
C VAL A 128 1.20 14.83 -19.57
N ALA A 129 1.23 15.52 -18.42
CA ALA A 129 2.00 16.75 -18.19
C ALA A 129 3.49 16.59 -18.47
N ALA A 130 4.13 15.48 -18.10
CA ALA A 130 5.55 15.24 -18.37
C ALA A 130 5.86 15.14 -19.87
N ARG A 131 4.87 14.79 -20.69
CA ARG A 131 5.01 14.74 -22.16
C ARG A 131 4.81 16.10 -22.82
N VAL A 132 4.05 17.00 -22.21
CA VAL A 132 3.67 18.30 -22.77
C VAL A 132 4.53 19.41 -22.22
N VAL A 133 4.80 19.39 -20.90
CA VAL A 133 5.58 20.43 -20.19
C VAL A 133 6.49 19.74 -19.16
N PRO A 134 7.60 19.10 -19.61
CA PRO A 134 8.46 18.29 -18.74
C PRO A 134 9.04 19.06 -17.55
N ASP A 135 9.44 20.31 -17.76
CA ASP A 135 10.02 21.13 -16.68
C ASP A 135 9.00 21.47 -15.59
N ALA A 136 7.75 21.71 -15.96
CA ALA A 136 6.67 21.95 -15.00
C ALA A 136 6.33 20.66 -14.24
N ALA A 137 6.34 19.51 -14.91
CA ALA A 137 6.14 18.22 -14.26
C ALA A 137 7.29 17.91 -13.28
N ALA A 138 8.53 18.15 -13.67
CA ALA A 138 9.68 18.00 -12.79
C ALA A 138 9.58 18.93 -11.57
N ALA A 139 9.25 20.19 -11.76
CA ALA A 139 9.08 21.14 -10.67
C ALA A 139 7.94 20.75 -9.71
N ALA A 140 6.88 20.12 -10.22
CA ALA A 140 5.72 19.72 -9.42
C ALA A 140 5.94 18.42 -8.63
N TYR A 141 6.64 17.44 -9.19
CA TYR A 141 6.68 16.09 -8.64
C TYR A 141 8.03 15.66 -8.07
N LEU A 142 9.14 16.21 -8.55
CA LEU A 142 10.48 15.82 -8.10
C LEU A 142 10.63 16.05 -6.60
N GLY A 143 11.04 15.01 -5.87
CA GLY A 143 11.25 15.06 -4.43
C GLY A 143 9.99 14.90 -3.58
N LEU A 144 8.78 14.83 -4.16
CA LEU A 144 7.60 14.47 -3.40
C LEU A 144 7.71 13.04 -2.88
N PRO A 145 7.18 12.74 -1.67
CA PRO A 145 7.13 11.37 -1.19
C PRO A 145 6.18 10.52 -2.07
N ALA A 146 6.69 9.41 -2.61
CA ALA A 146 5.95 8.53 -3.51
C ALA A 146 5.13 7.49 -2.76
N ALA A 147 5.72 6.92 -1.73
CA ALA A 147 5.14 5.86 -0.92
C ALA A 147 5.32 6.14 0.55
N LEU A 148 4.45 5.56 1.35
CA LEU A 148 4.56 5.50 2.80
C LEU A 148 4.82 4.05 3.19
N VAL A 149 5.98 3.79 3.81
CA VAL A 149 6.39 2.43 4.17
C VAL A 149 6.60 2.34 5.67
N TRP A 150 5.92 1.38 6.29
CA TRP A 150 6.02 1.06 7.71
C TRP A 150 6.71 -0.28 7.91
N ASP A 151 7.70 -0.32 8.77
CA ASP A 151 8.34 -1.53 9.31
C ASP A 151 7.95 -1.65 10.78
N LEU A 152 7.24 -2.70 11.12
CA LEU A 152 6.57 -2.89 12.40
C LEU A 152 6.98 -4.23 13.01
N VAL A 153 6.88 -4.33 14.32
CA VAL A 153 7.04 -5.57 15.06
C VAL A 153 5.84 -5.78 15.98
N ARG A 154 5.30 -6.99 16.04
CA ARG A 154 4.25 -7.36 16.98
C ARG A 154 4.84 -7.54 18.38
N ARG A 155 4.23 -6.90 19.39
CA ARG A 155 4.54 -7.10 20.82
C ARG A 155 4.22 -8.51 21.29
#